data_dfd7716d23d8fc74de4c93f9ff0fb24c
#
_entry.id   dfd7716d23d8fc74de4c93f9ff0fb24c
#
_cell.length_a   1.000
_cell.length_b   1.000
_cell.length_c   1.000
_cell.angle_alpha   90.00
_cell.angle_beta   90.00
_cell.angle_gamma   90.00
#
_symmetry.space_group_name_H-M   'P 1'
#
loop_
_entity.id
_entity.type
_entity.pdbx_description
1 polymer ?
#
loop_
_entity_poly.entity_id
_entity_poly.type
_entity_poly.pdbx_seq_one_letter_code
_entity_poly.pdbx_strand_id
1 'polypeptide(L)'
;YDPFVTRDTIEQVDLPTLLTSADIVSLHTPLTTTGLYPTHHLLGKDNLSLLKRGAILLSSGRGAVIDNGALLTFLQQQPQHLAAVCLDVWEHEPLVNTELAQVIALATPHIAGYSLEGKWRGSEMIYQALCHFLQIPTQHQLADFLPKVTHKLVWPNLDSLWANYAALLRQTYPIEHDNQAFRQSLLLPTAERGLAFDTLRKHYWSRRESSAYD
;
A
#
# COMPACT_ATOMS: atom_id res chain seq x y z
N TYR A 1 2.37 3.72 -16.40
CA TYR A 1 2.12 5.15 -16.66
C TYR A 1 2.88 6.03 -15.69
N ASP A 2 3.76 6.84 -16.18
CA ASP A 2 4.40 7.93 -15.46
C ASP A 2 4.67 9.07 -16.46
N PRO A 3 4.02 10.24 -16.32
CA PRO A 3 4.13 11.30 -17.32
C PRO A 3 5.47 12.05 -17.31
N PHE A 4 6.33 11.82 -16.30
CA PHE A 4 7.61 12.49 -16.12
C PHE A 4 8.82 11.59 -16.40
N VAL A 5 8.62 10.27 -16.48
CA VAL A 5 9.70 9.31 -16.59
C VAL A 5 9.53 8.48 -17.86
N THR A 6 10.57 8.47 -18.69
CA THR A 6 10.69 7.56 -19.82
C THR A 6 11.75 6.49 -19.49
N ARG A 7 11.40 5.21 -19.62
CA ARG A 7 12.33 4.09 -19.44
C ARG A 7 12.21 3.13 -20.60
N ASP A 8 13.32 2.87 -21.27
CA ASP A 8 13.38 1.97 -22.42
C ASP A 8 13.08 0.50 -22.09
N THR A 9 13.15 0.15 -20.80
CA THR A 9 12.95 -1.24 -20.32
C THR A 9 11.50 -1.53 -19.92
N ILE A 10 10.61 -0.53 -19.92
CA ILE A 10 9.23 -0.66 -19.48
C ILE A 10 8.32 -0.01 -20.52
N GLU A 11 7.31 -0.74 -20.96
CA GLU A 11 6.29 -0.19 -21.84
C GLU A 11 5.57 0.97 -21.15
N GLN A 12 5.59 2.14 -21.81
CA GLN A 12 4.91 3.34 -21.35
C GLN A 12 3.63 3.54 -22.17
N VAL A 13 2.51 3.66 -21.49
CA VAL A 13 1.21 3.92 -22.11
C VAL A 13 0.52 5.09 -21.41
N ASP A 14 -0.50 5.67 -22.04
CA ASP A 14 -1.34 6.68 -21.38
C ASP A 14 -2.23 6.05 -20.31
N LEU A 15 -2.82 6.87 -19.46
CA LEU A 15 -3.64 6.39 -18.34
C LEU A 15 -4.89 5.61 -18.82
N PRO A 16 -5.67 6.05 -19.81
CA PRO A 16 -6.79 5.27 -20.33
C PRO A 16 -6.38 3.90 -20.86
N THR A 17 -5.30 3.79 -21.61
CA THR A 17 -4.78 2.52 -22.11
C THR A 17 -4.37 1.60 -20.96
N LEU A 18 -3.68 2.13 -19.93
CA LEU A 18 -3.32 1.35 -18.74
C LEU A 18 -4.56 0.82 -18.04
N LEU A 19 -5.55 1.69 -17.77
CA LEU A 19 -6.76 1.29 -17.04
C LEU A 19 -7.56 0.20 -17.77
N THR A 20 -7.66 0.28 -19.10
CA THR A 20 -8.43 -0.68 -19.90
C THR A 20 -7.73 -2.01 -20.13
N SER A 21 -6.40 -2.07 -20.01
CA SER A 21 -5.61 -3.27 -20.34
C SER A 21 -5.04 -4.00 -19.12
N ALA A 22 -4.74 -3.28 -18.03
CA ALA A 22 -4.03 -3.86 -16.89
C ALA A 22 -4.92 -4.79 -16.03
N ASP A 23 -4.39 -5.95 -15.67
CA ASP A 23 -5.02 -6.88 -14.72
C ASP A 23 -4.81 -6.41 -13.26
N ILE A 24 -3.74 -5.67 -13.00
CA ILE A 24 -3.43 -5.10 -11.68
C ILE A 24 -3.04 -3.65 -11.88
N VAL A 25 -3.72 -2.75 -11.20
CA VAL A 25 -3.39 -1.31 -11.14
C VAL A 25 -2.95 -0.97 -9.73
N SER A 26 -1.71 -0.50 -9.58
CA SER A 26 -1.13 -0.11 -8.29
C SER A 26 -0.69 1.35 -8.31
N LEU A 27 -1.21 2.15 -7.37
CA LEU A 27 -0.98 3.59 -7.30
C LEU A 27 0.10 3.91 -6.27
N HIS A 28 1.17 4.56 -6.72
CA HIS A 28 2.32 4.99 -5.91
C HIS A 28 2.69 6.46 -6.14
N THR A 29 1.78 7.24 -6.73
CA THR A 29 2.02 8.64 -7.05
C THR A 29 2.04 9.52 -5.79
N PRO A 30 2.83 10.60 -5.74
CA PRO A 30 2.64 11.65 -4.76
C PRO A 30 1.28 12.32 -4.96
N LEU A 31 0.75 12.98 -3.94
CA LEU A 31 -0.46 13.80 -4.08
C LEU A 31 -0.07 15.21 -4.52
N THR A 32 -0.56 15.64 -5.67
CA THR A 32 -0.39 16.99 -6.19
C THR A 32 -1.75 17.54 -6.65
N THR A 33 -2.02 18.82 -6.35
CA THR A 33 -3.25 19.51 -6.74
C THR A 33 -3.02 20.49 -7.89
N THR A 34 -1.77 20.75 -8.24
CA THR A 34 -1.34 21.71 -9.26
C THR A 34 -0.29 21.09 -10.17
N GLY A 35 0.08 21.79 -11.24
CA GLY A 35 1.07 21.33 -12.22
C GLY A 35 0.42 20.73 -13.46
N LEU A 36 1.24 20.25 -14.38
CA LEU A 36 0.80 19.73 -15.67
C LEU A 36 0.01 18.39 -15.53
N TYR A 37 0.37 17.59 -14.55
CA TYR A 37 -0.25 16.28 -14.28
C TYR A 37 -0.62 16.18 -12.79
N PRO A 38 -1.71 16.87 -12.34
CA PRO A 38 -2.16 16.76 -10.97
C PRO A 38 -2.66 15.34 -10.69
N THR A 39 -2.40 14.84 -9.48
CA THR A 39 -2.75 13.47 -9.08
C THR A 39 -3.91 13.42 -8.10
N HIS A 40 -4.41 14.56 -7.63
CA HIS A 40 -5.64 14.61 -6.84
C HIS A 40 -6.80 14.07 -7.67
N HIS A 41 -7.48 13.04 -7.16
CA HIS A 41 -8.54 12.32 -7.85
C HIS A 41 -8.13 11.82 -9.24
N LEU A 42 -6.86 11.38 -9.38
CA LEU A 42 -6.35 10.75 -10.60
C LEU A 42 -7.27 9.60 -11.06
N LEU A 43 -7.78 8.81 -10.11
CA LEU A 43 -8.90 7.91 -10.31
C LEU A 43 -10.15 8.47 -9.64
N GLY A 44 -11.18 8.69 -10.44
CA GLY A 44 -12.45 9.25 -9.99
C GLY A 44 -13.60 8.84 -10.89
N LYS A 45 -14.73 9.54 -10.77
CA LYS A 45 -15.98 9.23 -11.50
C LYS A 45 -15.81 9.11 -13.02
N ASP A 46 -14.86 9.85 -13.59
CA ASP A 46 -14.70 9.95 -15.04
C ASP A 46 -13.92 8.78 -15.66
N ASN A 47 -13.17 8.01 -14.83
CA ASN A 47 -12.28 6.97 -15.33
C ASN A 47 -12.26 5.65 -14.53
N LEU A 48 -12.91 5.57 -13.37
CA LEU A 48 -13.03 4.31 -12.63
C LEU A 48 -13.68 3.19 -13.47
N SER A 49 -14.65 3.56 -14.32
CA SER A 49 -15.30 2.61 -15.24
C SER A 49 -14.42 2.09 -16.37
N LEU A 50 -13.26 2.72 -16.62
CA LEU A 50 -12.27 2.24 -17.58
C LEU A 50 -11.45 1.08 -17.04
N LEU A 51 -11.42 0.88 -15.71
CA LEU A 51 -10.71 -0.26 -15.14
C LEU A 51 -11.20 -1.56 -15.76
N LYS A 52 -10.25 -2.38 -16.22
CA LYS A 52 -10.56 -3.66 -16.85
C LYS A 52 -11.42 -4.52 -15.92
N ARG A 53 -12.45 -5.13 -16.45
CA ARG A 53 -13.30 -6.06 -15.68
C ARG A 53 -12.44 -7.21 -15.12
N GLY A 54 -12.56 -7.46 -13.82
CA GLY A 54 -11.75 -8.45 -13.10
C GLY A 54 -10.38 -7.95 -12.65
N ALA A 55 -10.06 -6.66 -12.90
CA ALA A 55 -8.80 -6.09 -12.40
C ALA A 55 -8.74 -6.00 -10.88
N ILE A 56 -7.53 -5.94 -10.35
CA ILE A 56 -7.22 -5.66 -8.94
C ILE A 56 -6.72 -4.22 -8.84
N LEU A 57 -7.33 -3.43 -7.96
CA LEU A 57 -6.91 -2.06 -7.66
C LEU A 57 -6.19 -2.01 -6.31
N LEU A 58 -4.94 -1.50 -6.30
CA LEU A 58 -4.11 -1.33 -5.11
C LEU A 58 -3.74 0.14 -4.92
N SER A 59 -3.80 0.65 -3.69
CA SER A 59 -3.29 1.98 -3.37
C SER A 59 -2.59 2.01 -2.02
N SER A 60 -1.29 2.36 -2.03
CA SER A 60 -0.46 2.57 -0.84
C SER A 60 0.37 3.87 -0.94
N GLY A 61 -0.01 4.77 -1.83
CA GLY A 61 0.63 6.08 -2.00
C GLY A 61 0.02 7.16 -1.13
N ARG A 62 -1.03 7.84 -1.61
CA ARG A 62 -1.78 8.90 -0.92
C ARG A 62 -3.27 8.73 -1.18
N GLY A 63 -4.08 8.90 -0.15
CA GLY A 63 -5.52 8.60 -0.18
C GLY A 63 -6.29 9.37 -1.25
N ALA A 64 -6.11 10.68 -1.31
CA ALA A 64 -6.82 11.53 -2.27
C ALA A 64 -6.33 11.41 -3.74
N VAL A 65 -5.46 10.44 -4.06
CA VAL A 65 -5.19 10.04 -5.46
C VAL A 65 -6.40 9.29 -6.04
N ILE A 66 -7.18 8.63 -5.19
CA ILE A 66 -8.48 8.05 -5.56
C ILE A 66 -9.59 8.86 -4.88
N ASP A 67 -10.58 9.29 -5.64
CA ASP A 67 -11.84 9.80 -5.09
C ASP A 67 -12.56 8.65 -4.38
N ASN A 68 -12.52 8.64 -3.05
CA ASN A 68 -13.07 7.55 -2.24
C ASN A 68 -14.61 7.49 -2.32
N GLY A 69 -15.27 8.63 -2.51
CA GLY A 69 -16.72 8.69 -2.72
C GLY A 69 -17.13 8.12 -4.07
N ALA A 70 -16.41 8.49 -5.14
CA ALA A 70 -16.63 7.94 -6.47
C ALA A 70 -16.34 6.43 -6.53
N LEU A 71 -15.27 5.97 -5.88
CA LEU A 71 -14.94 4.54 -5.80
C LEU A 71 -16.04 3.76 -5.06
N LEU A 72 -16.53 4.25 -3.93
CA LEU A 72 -17.64 3.60 -3.22
C LEU A 72 -18.88 3.50 -4.11
N THR A 73 -19.28 4.60 -4.75
CA THR A 73 -20.41 4.62 -5.67
C THR A 73 -20.23 3.62 -6.82
N PHE A 74 -19.05 3.57 -7.41
CA PHE A 74 -18.73 2.64 -8.48
C PHE A 74 -18.86 1.17 -8.02
N LEU A 75 -18.32 0.82 -6.84
CA LEU A 75 -18.39 -0.54 -6.30
C LEU A 75 -19.84 -0.93 -5.92
N GLN A 76 -20.66 0.01 -5.45
CA GLN A 76 -22.08 -0.23 -5.16
C GLN A 76 -22.90 -0.48 -6.44
N GLN A 77 -22.60 0.27 -7.50
CA GLN A 77 -23.28 0.10 -8.80
C GLN A 77 -22.80 -1.13 -9.58
N GLN A 78 -21.54 -1.51 -9.41
CA GLN A 78 -20.89 -2.62 -10.14
C GLN A 78 -20.07 -3.52 -9.20
N PRO A 79 -20.72 -4.23 -8.26
CA PRO A 79 -20.03 -4.95 -7.17
C PRO A 79 -19.09 -6.08 -7.62
N GLN A 80 -19.23 -6.54 -8.88
CA GLN A 80 -18.39 -7.61 -9.47
C GLN A 80 -17.49 -7.10 -10.60
N HIS A 81 -17.33 -5.79 -10.76
CA HIS A 81 -16.50 -5.26 -11.84
C HIS A 81 -15.02 -5.51 -11.56
N LEU A 82 -14.56 -5.22 -10.36
CA LEU A 82 -13.18 -5.48 -9.91
C LEU A 82 -13.11 -6.81 -9.15
N ALA A 83 -12.02 -7.54 -9.35
CA ALA A 83 -11.75 -8.76 -8.59
C ALA A 83 -11.44 -8.45 -7.12
N ALA A 84 -10.70 -7.37 -6.87
CA ALA A 84 -10.39 -6.90 -5.52
C ALA A 84 -10.00 -5.40 -5.53
N VAL A 85 -10.26 -4.75 -4.41
CA VAL A 85 -9.72 -3.41 -4.09
C VAL A 85 -9.00 -3.51 -2.75
N CYS A 86 -7.74 -3.04 -2.71
CA CYS A 86 -6.90 -3.02 -1.51
C CYS A 86 -6.40 -1.60 -1.28
N LEU A 87 -6.79 -0.99 -0.18
CA LEU A 87 -6.39 0.38 0.18
C LEU A 87 -5.66 0.38 1.52
N ASP A 88 -4.47 1.00 1.53
CA ASP A 88 -3.72 1.34 2.73
C ASP A 88 -3.84 2.82 3.09
N VAL A 89 -4.24 3.65 2.12
CA VAL A 89 -4.33 5.11 2.23
C VAL A 89 -5.73 5.60 1.89
N TRP A 90 -6.17 6.68 2.56
CA TRP A 90 -7.56 7.14 2.55
C TRP A 90 -7.66 8.65 2.41
N GLU A 91 -8.73 9.13 1.79
CA GLU A 91 -9.09 10.54 1.95
C GLU A 91 -9.48 10.84 3.40
N HIS A 92 -9.19 12.04 3.82
CA HIS A 92 -9.56 12.58 5.14
C HIS A 92 -9.02 11.78 6.34
N GLU A 93 -7.87 11.09 6.19
CA GLU A 93 -7.21 10.48 7.36
C GLU A 93 -7.06 11.51 8.49
N PRO A 94 -7.33 11.14 9.74
CA PRO A 94 -7.65 9.79 10.24
C PRO A 94 -9.14 9.42 10.20
N LEU A 95 -10.04 10.26 9.67
CA LEU A 95 -11.48 10.05 9.59
C LEU A 95 -11.85 9.49 8.20
N VAL A 96 -11.60 8.21 8.00
CA VAL A 96 -11.77 7.54 6.71
C VAL A 96 -13.22 7.23 6.38
N ASN A 97 -13.52 7.01 5.09
CA ASN A 97 -14.83 6.53 4.65
C ASN A 97 -15.05 5.08 5.11
N THR A 98 -15.88 4.92 6.14
CA THR A 98 -16.14 3.62 6.78
C THR A 98 -16.87 2.64 5.88
N GLU A 99 -17.81 3.13 5.04
CA GLU A 99 -18.55 2.29 4.11
C GLU A 99 -17.62 1.70 3.05
N LEU A 100 -16.75 2.53 2.47
CA LEU A 100 -15.73 2.05 1.53
C LEU A 100 -14.85 0.99 2.16
N ALA A 101 -14.33 1.26 3.37
CA ALA A 101 -13.47 0.31 4.08
C ALA A 101 -14.18 -1.03 4.38
N GLN A 102 -15.50 -1.06 4.48
CA GLN A 102 -16.26 -2.29 4.71
C GLN A 102 -16.49 -3.13 3.44
N VAL A 103 -16.59 -2.50 2.28
CA VAL A 103 -16.95 -3.21 1.03
C VAL A 103 -15.73 -3.68 0.22
N ILE A 104 -14.54 -3.14 0.45
CA ILE A 104 -13.32 -3.54 -0.27
C ILE A 104 -12.69 -4.81 0.31
N ALA A 105 -11.82 -5.47 -0.47
CA ALA A 105 -11.20 -6.73 -0.09
C ALA A 105 -10.22 -6.57 1.09
N LEU A 106 -9.36 -5.55 1.06
CA LEU A 106 -8.34 -5.30 2.08
C LEU A 106 -8.28 -3.81 2.43
N ALA A 107 -8.33 -3.51 3.72
CA ALA A 107 -8.27 -2.16 4.28
C ALA A 107 -7.25 -2.12 5.42
N THR A 108 -6.26 -1.23 5.34
CA THR A 108 -5.23 -1.05 6.37
C THR A 108 -5.04 0.44 6.72
N PRO A 109 -4.57 0.79 7.93
CA PRO A 109 -4.54 2.17 8.40
C PRO A 109 -3.22 2.89 8.06
N HIS A 110 -2.84 2.96 6.78
CA HIS A 110 -1.66 3.65 6.28
C HIS A 110 -0.35 3.13 6.93
N ILE A 111 -0.12 1.83 6.79
CA ILE A 111 0.99 1.09 7.42
C ILE A 111 1.86 0.31 6.42
N ALA A 112 1.66 0.47 5.12
CA ALA A 112 2.43 -0.27 4.10
C ALA A 112 3.95 -0.14 4.31
N GLY A 113 4.43 1.06 4.63
CA GLY A 113 5.84 1.34 4.91
C GLY A 113 6.29 1.10 6.36
N TYR A 114 5.49 0.44 7.21
CA TYR A 114 5.74 0.33 8.65
C TYR A 114 6.57 -0.89 9.08
N SER A 115 7.21 -1.60 8.15
CA SER A 115 8.27 -2.55 8.53
C SER A 115 9.41 -1.83 9.27
N LEU A 116 10.20 -2.55 10.06
CA LEU A 116 11.39 -1.98 10.70
C LEU A 116 12.35 -1.46 9.63
N GLU A 117 12.58 -2.25 8.58
CA GLU A 117 13.39 -1.84 7.43
C GLU A 117 12.85 -0.57 6.76
N GLY A 118 11.54 -0.50 6.53
CA GLY A 118 10.89 0.66 5.90
C GLY A 118 11.07 1.94 6.72
N LYS A 119 10.92 1.85 8.04
CA LYS A 119 11.10 3.00 8.96
C LYS A 119 12.54 3.50 9.03
N TRP A 120 13.52 2.60 9.01
CA TRP A 120 14.92 2.94 9.23
C TRP A 120 15.72 3.17 7.95
N ARG A 121 15.28 2.60 6.81
CA ARG A 121 15.99 2.71 5.52
C ARG A 121 16.18 4.16 5.07
N GLY A 122 15.19 5.03 5.32
CA GLY A 122 15.33 6.45 5.03
C GLY A 122 16.50 7.09 5.77
N SER A 123 16.67 6.77 7.06
CA SER A 123 17.80 7.26 7.87
C SER A 123 19.13 6.69 7.37
N GLU A 124 19.16 5.41 7.00
CA GLU A 124 20.35 4.78 6.40
C GLU A 124 20.77 5.46 5.09
N MET A 125 19.81 5.75 4.22
CA MET A 125 20.09 6.44 2.94
C MET A 125 20.68 7.84 3.15
N ILE A 126 20.15 8.60 4.12
CA ILE A 126 20.70 9.93 4.48
C ILE A 126 22.10 9.80 5.07
N TYR A 127 22.32 8.84 5.96
CA TYR A 127 23.63 8.55 6.53
C TYR A 127 24.66 8.20 5.45
N GLN A 128 24.32 7.30 4.54
CA GLN A 128 25.18 6.91 3.42
C GLN A 128 25.51 8.09 2.49
N ALA A 129 24.49 8.91 2.16
CA ALA A 129 24.68 10.11 1.36
C ALA A 129 25.58 11.14 2.05
N LEU A 130 25.46 11.32 3.37
CA LEU A 130 26.33 12.18 4.15
C LEU A 130 27.76 11.66 4.18
N CYS A 131 27.98 10.36 4.43
CA CYS A 131 29.31 9.76 4.39
C CYS A 131 29.97 9.94 3.01
N HIS A 132 29.21 9.75 1.95
CA HIS A 132 29.69 9.97 0.58
C HIS A 132 30.07 11.46 0.36
N PHE A 133 29.22 12.39 0.76
CA PHE A 133 29.49 13.84 0.64
C PHE A 133 30.76 14.25 1.40
N LEU A 134 30.95 13.72 2.60
CA LEU A 134 32.12 14.01 3.45
C LEU A 134 33.37 13.19 3.05
N GLN A 135 33.28 12.28 2.07
CA GLN A 135 34.34 11.38 1.64
C GLN A 135 34.88 10.50 2.79
N ILE A 136 34.04 10.10 3.72
CA ILE A 136 34.36 9.17 4.80
C ILE A 136 33.72 7.80 4.57
N PRO A 137 34.33 6.71 5.05
CA PRO A 137 33.77 5.37 4.90
C PRO A 137 32.47 5.21 5.70
N THR A 138 31.49 4.51 5.14
CA THR A 138 30.29 4.05 5.85
C THR A 138 30.69 2.96 6.85
N GLN A 139 30.47 3.20 8.14
CA GLN A 139 30.87 2.28 9.24
C GLN A 139 29.72 1.37 9.68
N HIS A 140 28.47 1.77 9.44
CA HIS A 140 27.29 1.08 9.91
C HIS A 140 26.31 0.82 8.76
N GLN A 141 25.58 -0.29 8.88
CA GLN A 141 24.50 -0.67 7.99
C GLN A 141 23.22 -0.88 8.80
N LEU A 142 22.07 -0.77 8.16
CA LEU A 142 20.78 -0.99 8.80
C LEU A 142 20.71 -2.35 9.52
N ALA A 143 21.28 -3.39 8.91
CA ALA A 143 21.33 -4.73 9.47
C ALA A 143 22.00 -4.82 10.86
N ASP A 144 22.93 -3.89 11.19
CA ASP A 144 23.62 -3.88 12.48
C ASP A 144 22.67 -3.54 13.64
N PHE A 145 21.56 -2.85 13.36
CA PHE A 145 20.62 -2.32 14.36
C PHE A 145 19.29 -3.07 14.40
N LEU A 146 18.99 -3.86 13.38
CA LEU A 146 17.72 -4.58 13.33
C LEU A 146 17.79 -5.88 14.15
N PRO A 147 16.73 -6.22 14.89
CA PRO A 147 16.67 -7.48 15.61
C PRO A 147 16.75 -8.65 14.64
N LYS A 148 17.52 -9.68 15.00
CA LYS A 148 17.61 -10.91 14.20
C LYS A 148 16.25 -11.61 14.16
N VAL A 149 15.88 -12.11 12.99
CA VAL A 149 14.73 -13.02 12.86
C VAL A 149 15.13 -14.38 13.46
N THR A 150 14.32 -14.88 14.38
CA THR A 150 14.61 -16.12 15.12
C THR A 150 13.84 -17.33 14.60
N HIS A 151 12.77 -17.12 13.85
CA HIS A 151 11.98 -18.21 13.27
C HIS A 151 12.32 -18.40 11.79
N LYS A 152 12.28 -19.65 11.34
CA LYS A 152 12.49 -20.02 9.93
C LYS A 152 11.14 -20.13 9.24
N LEU A 153 11.12 -19.75 7.95
CA LEU A 153 9.97 -19.99 7.12
C LEU A 153 9.86 -21.48 6.79
N VAL A 154 8.63 -22.00 6.83
CA VAL A 154 8.34 -23.39 6.49
C VAL A 154 7.60 -23.44 5.16
N TRP A 155 8.16 -24.17 4.20
CA TRP A 155 7.52 -24.38 2.91
C TRP A 155 6.22 -25.19 3.12
N PRO A 156 5.04 -24.69 2.70
CA PRO A 156 3.76 -25.29 3.10
C PRO A 156 3.41 -26.61 2.40
N ASN A 157 4.06 -26.95 1.28
CA ASN A 157 3.78 -28.14 0.45
C ASN A 157 2.32 -28.27 -0.03
N LEU A 158 1.77 -27.14 -0.51
CA LEU A 158 0.43 -27.09 -1.11
C LEU A 158 0.49 -27.42 -2.60
N ASP A 159 -0.63 -27.82 -3.21
CA ASP A 159 -0.72 -28.24 -4.62
C ASP A 159 -0.42 -27.13 -5.63
N SER A 160 -0.63 -25.87 -5.24
CA SER A 160 -0.38 -24.71 -6.09
C SER A 160 0.86 -23.94 -5.66
N LEU A 161 1.74 -23.60 -6.61
CA LEU A 161 2.89 -22.74 -6.38
C LEU A 161 2.46 -21.37 -5.79
N TRP A 162 1.40 -20.79 -6.31
CA TRP A 162 0.87 -19.52 -5.81
C TRP A 162 0.31 -19.64 -4.38
N ALA A 163 -0.35 -20.75 -4.06
CA ALA A 163 -0.81 -21.02 -2.70
C ALA A 163 0.37 -21.16 -1.72
N ASN A 164 1.46 -21.82 -2.13
CA ASN A 164 2.69 -21.90 -1.34
C ASN A 164 3.30 -20.53 -1.08
N TYR A 165 3.44 -19.69 -2.11
CA TYR A 165 3.96 -18.32 -1.93
C TYR A 165 3.05 -17.48 -1.03
N ALA A 166 1.74 -17.53 -1.22
CA ALA A 166 0.80 -16.80 -0.38
C ALA A 166 0.88 -17.23 1.08
N ALA A 167 0.97 -18.54 1.35
CA ALA A 167 1.12 -19.07 2.70
C ALA A 167 2.49 -18.73 3.31
N LEU A 168 3.56 -18.69 2.50
CA LEU A 168 4.88 -18.27 2.95
C LEU A 168 4.90 -16.78 3.32
N LEU A 169 4.30 -15.92 2.49
CA LEU A 169 4.17 -14.50 2.79
C LEU A 169 3.38 -14.26 4.08
N ARG A 170 2.33 -15.03 4.35
CA ARG A 170 1.57 -14.94 5.60
C ARG A 170 2.38 -15.35 6.83
N GLN A 171 3.40 -16.18 6.70
CA GLN A 171 4.31 -16.48 7.82
C GLN A 171 5.18 -15.27 8.17
N THR A 172 5.51 -14.41 7.20
CA THR A 172 6.25 -13.16 7.44
C THR A 172 5.34 -11.99 7.81
N TYR A 173 4.16 -11.93 7.20
CA TYR A 173 3.21 -10.84 7.39
C TYR A 173 1.75 -11.31 7.27
N PRO A 174 1.10 -11.59 8.41
CA PRO A 174 -0.33 -11.93 8.44
C PRO A 174 -1.18 -10.65 8.30
N ILE A 175 -1.26 -10.08 7.11
CA ILE A 175 -1.94 -8.81 6.79
C ILE A 175 -3.43 -8.81 7.20
N GLU A 176 -4.03 -9.99 7.27
CA GLU A 176 -5.41 -10.17 7.70
C GLU A 176 -5.64 -9.66 9.14
N HIS A 177 -4.63 -9.71 10.01
CA HIS A 177 -4.71 -9.15 11.37
C HIS A 177 -4.83 -7.63 11.35
N ASP A 178 -4.04 -6.95 10.52
CA ASP A 178 -4.09 -5.50 10.39
C ASP A 178 -5.42 -5.04 9.77
N ASN A 179 -5.88 -5.75 8.74
CA ASN A 179 -7.19 -5.51 8.14
C ASN A 179 -8.33 -5.67 9.16
N GLN A 180 -8.29 -6.73 9.96
CA GLN A 180 -9.31 -6.96 10.99
C GLN A 180 -9.26 -5.88 12.09
N ALA A 181 -8.07 -5.56 12.60
CA ALA A 181 -7.90 -4.54 13.63
C ALA A 181 -8.38 -3.16 13.14
N PHE A 182 -8.07 -2.82 11.89
CA PHE A 182 -8.54 -1.57 11.30
C PHE A 182 -10.06 -1.54 11.16
N ARG A 183 -10.68 -2.59 10.62
CA ARG A 183 -12.16 -2.66 10.51
C ARG A 183 -12.85 -2.59 11.86
N GLN A 184 -12.30 -3.22 12.90
CA GLN A 184 -12.83 -3.12 14.26
C GLN A 184 -12.76 -1.70 14.81
N SER A 185 -11.68 -0.96 14.53
CA SER A 185 -11.55 0.44 14.94
C SER A 185 -12.61 1.36 14.30
N LEU A 186 -13.09 1.00 13.11
CA LEU A 186 -14.15 1.75 12.41
C LEU A 186 -15.55 1.52 12.99
N LEU A 187 -15.75 0.52 13.84
CA LEU A 187 -17.01 0.28 14.55
C LEU A 187 -17.17 1.18 15.79
N LEU A 188 -16.09 1.83 16.22
CA LEU A 188 -16.13 2.77 17.35
C LEU A 188 -17.00 3.99 17.03
N PRO A 189 -17.47 4.75 18.06
CA PRO A 189 -18.12 6.04 17.85
C PRO A 189 -17.24 6.98 17.00
N THR A 190 -17.84 7.81 16.16
CA THR A 190 -17.11 8.68 15.22
C THR A 190 -16.04 9.54 15.89
N ALA A 191 -16.31 10.03 17.11
CA ALA A 191 -15.36 10.85 17.88
C ALA A 191 -14.07 10.07 18.28
N GLU A 192 -14.12 8.74 18.33
CA GLU A 192 -13.00 7.88 18.76
C GLU A 192 -12.20 7.30 17.57
N ARG A 193 -12.78 7.28 16.37
CA ARG A 193 -12.19 6.61 15.19
C ARG A 193 -10.83 7.19 14.80
N GLY A 194 -10.70 8.52 14.84
CA GLY A 194 -9.45 9.19 14.51
C GLY A 194 -8.32 8.79 15.46
N LEU A 195 -8.60 8.78 16.77
CA LEU A 195 -7.62 8.34 17.77
C LEU A 195 -7.28 6.85 17.60
N ALA A 196 -8.26 6.01 17.28
CA ALA A 196 -8.03 4.59 17.06
C ALA A 196 -7.16 4.34 15.81
N PHE A 197 -7.39 5.08 14.70
CA PHE A 197 -6.56 5.05 13.51
C PHE A 197 -5.10 5.39 13.85
N ASP A 198 -4.88 6.49 14.54
CA ASP A 198 -3.53 6.93 14.94
C ASP A 198 -2.88 5.94 15.92
N THR A 199 -3.66 5.33 16.81
CA THR A 199 -3.18 4.33 17.78
C THR A 199 -2.67 3.08 17.09
N LEU A 200 -3.39 2.56 16.10
CA LEU A 200 -2.95 1.42 15.29
C LEU A 200 -1.61 1.68 14.61
N ARG A 201 -1.38 2.89 14.14
CA ARG A 201 -0.12 3.30 13.51
C ARG A 201 1.00 3.54 14.52
N LYS A 202 0.72 4.27 15.60
CA LYS A 202 1.69 4.65 16.64
C LYS A 202 2.24 3.43 17.38
N HIS A 203 1.38 2.46 17.66
CA HIS A 203 1.74 1.23 18.37
C HIS A 203 1.88 0.03 17.44
N TYR A 204 2.16 0.28 16.15
CA TYR A 204 2.34 -0.78 15.17
C TYR A 204 3.48 -1.72 15.58
N TRP A 205 3.22 -3.01 15.50
CA TRP A 205 4.18 -4.05 15.89
C TRP A 205 5.45 -4.06 15.04
N SER A 206 6.52 -4.66 15.56
CA SER A 206 7.85 -4.68 14.93
C SER A 206 7.90 -5.68 13.77
N ARG A 207 7.16 -5.40 12.70
CA ARG A 207 7.15 -6.23 11.49
C ARG A 207 8.50 -6.14 10.76
N ARG A 208 9.01 -7.29 10.34
CA ARG A 208 10.18 -7.39 9.45
C ARG A 208 9.70 -7.54 7.99
N GLU A 209 10.53 -7.13 7.03
CA GLU A 209 10.30 -7.44 5.61
C GLU A 209 10.59 -8.92 5.32
N SER A 210 9.97 -9.47 4.25
CA SER A 210 10.20 -10.86 3.84
C SER A 210 11.67 -11.16 3.51
N SER A 211 12.42 -10.17 3.05
CA SER A 211 13.87 -10.25 2.80
C SER A 211 14.72 -10.47 4.06
N ALA A 212 14.15 -10.34 5.25
CA ALA A 212 14.83 -10.58 6.51
C ALA A 212 14.83 -12.07 6.93
N TYR A 213 14.09 -12.90 6.24
CA TYR A 213 13.92 -14.32 6.53
C TYR A 213 14.73 -15.16 5.54
N ASP A 214 15.53 -16.09 6.06
CA ASP A 214 16.31 -17.06 5.28
C ASP A 214 15.46 -18.26 4.84
#